data_5ee5f69b4c815bf83f7950b5a5681b6d
#
_entry.id   5ee5f69b4c815bf83f7950b5a5681b6d
#
_cell.length_a   1.000
_cell.length_b   1.000
_cell.length_c   1.000
_cell.angle_alpha   90.00
_cell.angle_beta   90.00
_cell.angle_gamma   90.00
#
_symmetry.space_group_name_H-M   'P 1'
#
loop_
_entity.id
_entity.type
_entity.pdbx_description
1 polymer ?
#
loop_
_entity_poly.entity_id
_entity_poly.type
_entity_poly.pdbx_seq_one_letter_code
_entity_poly.pdbx_strand_id
1 'polypeptide(L)'
;SDSTEFMEAYYRLHCITRKGHGIPPQPLRFFRKVQEHVLRRGMGFIVLATFRQAVVAGMVFFHHGRKAIYKYGASNDAGKQCRANNLVMWEAIRWYLRKGFTEFCFGRTEGENEGLREYKRGYGSQEYPLHYYKYDIARSRVTEESAGEAAGSLSRYYRMIPIPISRVVGTLVYRHIG
;
A
#
# COMPACT_ATOMS: atom_id res chain seq x y z
N SER A 1 10.90 -9.36 -7.07
CA SER A 1 10.47 -10.74 -7.36
C SER A 1 8.96 -10.82 -7.44
N ASP A 2 8.47 -11.86 -8.09
CA ASP A 2 7.05 -12.23 -8.22
C ASP A 2 6.74 -13.58 -7.53
N SER A 3 7.69 -14.12 -6.73
CA SER A 3 7.54 -15.41 -6.08
C SER A 3 6.49 -15.39 -4.96
N THR A 4 5.90 -16.55 -4.69
CA THR A 4 4.89 -16.73 -3.63
C THR A 4 5.47 -16.42 -2.24
N GLU A 5 6.72 -16.82 -2.00
CA GLU A 5 7.43 -16.56 -0.75
C GLU A 5 7.59 -15.06 -0.46
N PHE A 6 7.91 -14.26 -1.50
CA PHE A 6 8.01 -12.80 -1.39
C PHE A 6 6.66 -12.18 -1.06
N MET A 7 5.58 -12.64 -1.70
CA MET A 7 4.24 -12.16 -1.41
C MET A 7 3.81 -12.49 0.03
N GLU A 8 4.11 -13.68 0.51
CA GLU A 8 3.78 -14.08 1.87
C GLU A 8 4.61 -13.32 2.92
N ALA A 9 5.90 -13.08 2.64
CA ALA A 9 6.75 -12.24 3.47
C ALA A 9 6.22 -10.80 3.53
N TYR A 10 5.86 -10.22 2.37
CA TYR A 10 5.21 -8.92 2.30
C TYR A 10 3.90 -8.90 3.09
N TYR A 11 3.05 -9.93 2.94
CA TYR A 11 1.75 -9.99 3.62
C TYR A 11 1.88 -10.00 5.15
N ARG A 12 2.91 -10.66 5.71
CA ARG A 12 3.18 -10.59 7.15
C ARG A 12 3.45 -9.14 7.60
N LEU A 13 4.28 -8.41 6.88
CA LEU A 13 4.52 -6.97 7.15
C LEU A 13 3.27 -6.13 6.97
N HIS A 14 2.48 -6.42 5.93
CA HIS A 14 1.21 -5.74 5.68
C HIS A 14 0.25 -5.85 6.86
N CYS A 15 0.11 -7.04 7.45
CA CYS A 15 -0.73 -7.23 8.64
C CYS A 15 -0.23 -6.39 9.83
N ILE A 16 1.08 -6.30 10.05
CA ILE A 16 1.67 -5.47 11.11
C ILE A 16 1.36 -3.99 10.86
N THR A 17 1.60 -3.51 9.65
CA THR A 17 1.35 -2.11 9.26
C THR A 17 -0.13 -1.74 9.41
N ARG A 18 -1.04 -2.59 8.92
CA ARG A 18 -2.48 -2.35 9.02
C ARG A 18 -2.96 -2.33 10.47
N LYS A 19 -2.45 -3.23 11.32
CA LYS A 19 -2.69 -3.19 12.77
C LYS A 19 -2.25 -1.85 13.37
N GLY A 20 -1.05 -1.37 13.03
CA GLY A 20 -0.54 -0.07 13.49
C GLY A 20 -1.45 1.11 13.07
N HIS A 21 -2.10 1.02 11.91
CA HIS A 21 -3.07 2.02 11.46
C HIS A 21 -4.47 1.84 12.08
N GLY A 22 -4.71 0.75 12.82
CA GLY A 22 -6.01 0.45 13.43
C GLY A 22 -7.08 0.05 12.41
N ILE A 23 -6.69 -0.65 11.35
CA ILE A 23 -7.60 -1.14 10.31
C ILE A 23 -7.27 -2.60 9.96
N PRO A 24 -8.29 -3.43 9.68
CA PRO A 24 -8.04 -4.82 9.31
C PRO A 24 -7.26 -4.92 8.00
N PRO A 25 -6.37 -5.93 7.84
CA PRO A 25 -5.66 -6.14 6.60
C PRO A 25 -6.57 -6.70 5.51
N GLN A 26 -6.28 -6.36 4.25
CA GLN A 26 -6.87 -7.08 3.13
C GLN A 26 -6.53 -8.57 3.25
N PRO A 27 -7.42 -9.49 2.82
CA PRO A 27 -7.17 -10.91 2.93
C PRO A 27 -5.99 -11.38 2.06
N LEU A 28 -5.28 -12.42 2.48
CA LEU A 28 -4.15 -12.97 1.72
C LEU A 28 -4.55 -13.37 0.29
N ARG A 29 -5.79 -13.87 0.10
CA ARG A 29 -6.32 -14.21 -1.22
C ARG A 29 -6.31 -13.03 -2.20
N PHE A 30 -6.52 -11.79 -1.71
CA PHE A 30 -6.42 -10.59 -2.53
C PHE A 30 -4.98 -10.42 -3.06
N PHE A 31 -3.98 -10.53 -2.19
CA PHE A 31 -2.57 -10.41 -2.60
C PHE A 31 -2.12 -11.57 -3.49
N ARG A 32 -2.64 -12.78 -3.30
CA ARG A 32 -2.41 -13.91 -4.23
C ARG A 32 -2.99 -13.62 -5.61
N LYS A 33 -4.16 -12.97 -5.71
CA LYS A 33 -4.72 -12.53 -6.98
C LYS A 33 -3.92 -11.41 -7.63
N VAL A 34 -3.43 -10.46 -6.84
CA VAL A 34 -2.46 -9.45 -7.33
C VAL A 34 -1.21 -10.12 -7.90
N GLN A 35 -0.67 -11.10 -7.20
CA GLN A 35 0.48 -11.86 -7.69
C GLN A 35 0.18 -12.58 -9.00
N GLU A 36 -0.93 -13.30 -9.07
CA GLU A 36 -1.34 -14.09 -10.23
C GLU A 36 -1.63 -13.22 -11.47
N HIS A 37 -2.42 -12.17 -11.29
CA HIS A 37 -2.97 -11.39 -12.39
C HIS A 37 -2.18 -10.13 -12.75
N VAL A 38 -1.28 -9.68 -11.89
CA VAL A 38 -0.47 -8.48 -12.12
C VAL A 38 1.02 -8.82 -12.16
N LEU A 39 1.58 -9.34 -11.05
CA LEU A 39 3.04 -9.47 -10.95
C LEU A 39 3.59 -10.56 -11.89
N ARG A 40 2.95 -11.73 -11.96
CA ARG A 40 3.37 -12.82 -12.87
C ARG A 40 3.17 -12.49 -14.35
N ARG A 41 2.37 -11.46 -14.65
CA ARG A 41 2.22 -10.95 -16.01
C ARG A 41 3.23 -9.85 -16.35
N GLY A 42 4.22 -9.63 -15.50
CA GLY A 42 5.23 -8.61 -15.72
C GLY A 42 4.71 -7.17 -15.61
N MET A 43 3.57 -6.96 -14.91
CA MET A 43 2.99 -5.63 -14.70
C MET A 43 3.27 -5.08 -13.30
N GLY A 44 4.30 -5.58 -12.64
CA GLY A 44 4.71 -5.14 -11.33
C GLY A 44 5.70 -6.08 -10.66
N PHE A 45 6.16 -5.69 -9.49
CA PHE A 45 7.06 -6.52 -8.67
C PHE A 45 6.97 -6.14 -7.19
N ILE A 46 7.56 -7.00 -6.35
CA ILE A 46 7.75 -6.76 -4.92
C ILE A 46 9.23 -6.54 -4.65
N VAL A 47 9.54 -5.54 -3.85
CA VAL A 47 10.87 -5.33 -3.26
C VAL A 47 10.76 -5.54 -1.77
N LEU A 48 11.65 -6.35 -1.21
CA LEU A 48 11.77 -6.58 0.22
C LEU A 48 13.14 -6.12 0.71
N ALA A 49 13.18 -5.51 1.89
CA ALA A 49 14.42 -5.24 2.61
C ALA A 49 14.57 -6.22 3.78
N THR A 50 15.77 -6.73 3.94
CA THR A 50 16.13 -7.60 5.06
C THR A 50 17.14 -6.91 5.96
N PHE A 51 17.00 -7.11 7.26
CA PHE A 51 17.94 -6.68 8.27
C PHE A 51 18.16 -7.82 9.26
N ARG A 52 19.43 -8.22 9.49
CA ARG A 52 19.77 -9.37 10.33
C ARG A 52 18.96 -10.63 9.96
N GLN A 53 18.91 -10.95 8.68
CA GLN A 53 18.20 -12.09 8.08
C GLN A 53 16.66 -12.05 8.19
N ALA A 54 16.08 -11.02 8.80
CA ALA A 54 14.64 -10.85 8.91
C ALA A 54 14.13 -9.85 7.85
N VAL A 55 12.97 -10.12 7.25
CA VAL A 55 12.30 -9.16 6.36
C VAL A 55 11.69 -8.05 7.21
N VAL A 56 12.11 -6.81 6.99
CA VAL A 56 11.73 -5.65 7.83
C VAL A 56 10.92 -4.59 7.11
N ALA A 57 11.01 -4.52 5.79
CA ALA A 57 10.20 -3.65 4.96
C ALA A 57 9.90 -4.31 3.61
N GLY A 58 8.83 -3.88 2.97
CA GLY A 58 8.46 -4.34 1.64
C GLY A 58 7.51 -3.39 0.95
N MET A 59 7.64 -3.31 -0.38
CA MET A 59 6.78 -2.50 -1.22
C MET A 59 6.36 -3.26 -2.48
N VAL A 60 5.13 -3.00 -2.91
CA VAL A 60 4.56 -3.54 -4.14
C VAL A 60 4.39 -2.40 -5.11
N PHE A 61 4.93 -2.57 -6.29
CA PHE A 61 4.85 -1.61 -7.39
C PHE A 61 4.09 -2.24 -8.56
N PHE A 62 3.27 -1.43 -9.22
CA PHE A 62 2.66 -1.80 -10.49
C PHE A 62 3.20 -0.91 -11.59
N HIS A 63 3.14 -1.40 -12.83
CA HIS A 63 3.52 -0.62 -13.99
C HIS A 63 2.76 -1.07 -15.23
N HIS A 64 2.58 -0.12 -16.15
CA HIS A 64 2.04 -0.36 -17.48
C HIS A 64 2.65 0.64 -18.46
N GLY A 65 3.04 0.17 -19.65
CA GLY A 65 3.79 1.00 -20.58
C GLY A 65 5.08 1.53 -19.93
N ARG A 66 5.24 2.84 -19.88
CA ARG A 66 6.40 3.51 -19.25
C ARG A 66 6.05 4.23 -17.94
N LYS A 67 4.92 3.90 -17.33
CA LYS A 67 4.42 4.50 -16.09
C LYS A 67 4.43 3.47 -14.97
N ALA A 68 4.92 3.86 -13.82
CA ALA A 68 4.97 3.03 -12.61
C ALA A 68 4.20 3.69 -11.47
N ILE A 69 3.67 2.87 -10.56
CA ILE A 69 3.00 3.35 -9.35
C ILE A 69 3.44 2.55 -8.12
N TYR A 70 3.78 3.26 -7.06
CA TYR A 70 3.89 2.71 -5.71
C TYR A 70 2.49 2.42 -5.16
N LYS A 71 2.15 1.15 -5.01
CA LYS A 71 0.78 0.76 -4.66
C LYS A 71 0.61 0.40 -3.18
N TYR A 72 1.51 -0.39 -2.62
CA TYR A 72 1.43 -0.81 -1.22
C TYR A 72 2.81 -0.80 -0.59
N GLY A 73 2.89 -0.30 0.65
CA GLY A 73 4.09 -0.37 1.48
C GLY A 73 3.77 -0.92 2.87
N ALA A 74 4.73 -1.63 3.42
CA ALA A 74 4.64 -2.17 4.76
C ALA A 74 6.01 -2.28 5.40
N SER A 75 6.07 -2.09 6.71
CA SER A 75 7.28 -2.28 7.51
C SER A 75 6.92 -2.60 8.96
N ASN A 76 7.84 -3.26 9.64
CA ASN A 76 7.81 -3.40 11.10
C ASN A 76 8.65 -2.29 11.76
N ASP A 77 8.74 -2.31 13.09
CA ASP A 77 9.45 -1.26 13.82
C ASP A 77 10.96 -1.27 13.56
N ALA A 78 11.59 -2.44 13.38
CA ALA A 78 12.99 -2.51 12.97
C ALA A 78 13.22 -1.86 11.59
N GLY A 79 12.31 -2.08 10.64
CA GLY A 79 12.35 -1.45 9.31
C GLY A 79 12.19 0.06 9.37
N LYS A 80 11.35 0.57 10.29
CA LYS A 80 11.21 2.02 10.52
C LYS A 80 12.51 2.61 11.11
N GLN A 81 13.07 1.97 12.14
CA GLN A 81 14.30 2.43 12.80
C GLN A 81 15.49 2.51 11.84
N CYS A 82 15.67 1.51 10.98
CA CYS A 82 16.76 1.51 9.99
C CYS A 82 16.39 2.20 8.67
N ARG A 83 15.25 2.88 8.60
CA ARG A 83 14.75 3.58 7.40
C ARG A 83 14.69 2.69 6.15
N ALA A 84 14.37 1.41 6.32
CA ALA A 84 14.36 0.44 5.22
C ALA A 84 13.40 0.81 4.10
N ASN A 85 12.30 1.51 4.40
CA ASN A 85 11.37 2.02 3.38
C ASN A 85 12.04 2.97 2.39
N ASN A 86 12.98 3.81 2.86
CA ASN A 86 13.72 4.73 1.99
C ASN A 86 14.59 3.95 1.01
N LEU A 87 15.30 2.93 1.49
CA LEU A 87 16.12 2.06 0.65
C LEU A 87 15.28 1.33 -0.41
N VAL A 88 14.17 0.70 0.01
CA VAL A 88 13.27 -0.03 -0.90
C VAL A 88 12.72 0.88 -1.99
N MET A 89 12.27 2.08 -1.63
CA MET A 89 11.74 3.05 -2.59
C MET A 89 12.82 3.51 -3.55
N TRP A 90 14.01 3.85 -3.04
CA TRP A 90 15.13 4.31 -3.84
C TRP A 90 15.58 3.26 -4.86
N GLU A 91 15.73 2.00 -4.43
CA GLU A 91 16.11 0.91 -5.33
C GLU A 91 15.05 0.64 -6.41
N ALA A 92 13.76 0.76 -6.07
CA ALA A 92 12.69 0.65 -7.06
C ALA A 92 12.75 1.78 -8.09
N ILE A 93 12.93 3.05 -7.65
CA ILE A 93 13.06 4.19 -8.56
C ILE A 93 14.28 4.00 -9.49
N ARG A 94 15.43 3.61 -8.94
CA ARG A 94 16.63 3.31 -9.74
C ARG A 94 16.39 2.22 -10.77
N TRP A 95 15.67 1.17 -10.40
CA TRP A 95 15.32 0.09 -11.32
C TRP A 95 14.43 0.59 -12.46
N TYR A 96 13.38 1.38 -12.15
CA TYR A 96 12.50 1.94 -13.15
C TYR A 96 13.23 2.88 -14.11
N LEU A 97 14.11 3.75 -13.59
CA LEU A 97 14.94 4.62 -14.41
C LEU A 97 15.83 3.83 -15.39
N ARG A 98 16.54 2.81 -14.89
CA ARG A 98 17.38 1.94 -15.74
C ARG A 98 16.56 1.18 -16.82
N LYS A 99 15.28 0.92 -16.56
CA LYS A 99 14.36 0.28 -17.52
C LYS A 99 13.68 1.27 -18.47
N GLY A 100 14.00 2.55 -18.39
CA GLY A 100 13.50 3.59 -19.29
C GLY A 100 12.06 4.03 -18.99
N PHE A 101 11.57 3.85 -17.76
CA PHE A 101 10.30 4.41 -17.33
C PHE A 101 10.42 5.93 -17.22
N THR A 102 9.36 6.65 -17.60
CA THR A 102 9.33 8.12 -17.64
C THR A 102 8.49 8.74 -16.55
N GLU A 103 7.59 7.96 -15.93
CA GLU A 103 6.71 8.45 -14.88
C GLU A 103 6.69 7.47 -13.70
N PHE A 104 6.77 8.04 -12.48
CA PHE A 104 6.64 7.30 -11.25
C PHE A 104 5.65 7.99 -10.32
N CYS A 105 4.51 7.36 -10.08
CA CYS A 105 3.44 7.85 -9.22
C CYS A 105 3.60 7.28 -7.80
N PHE A 106 3.69 8.14 -6.80
CA PHE A 106 3.72 7.75 -5.39
C PHE A 106 2.35 7.36 -4.81
N GLY A 107 1.29 7.38 -5.63
CA GLY A 107 -0.07 7.09 -5.21
C GLY A 107 -0.68 8.20 -4.34
N ARG A 108 -1.93 7.98 -4.00
CA ARG A 108 -2.72 8.93 -3.19
C ARG A 108 -2.14 9.11 -1.78
N THR A 109 -2.31 10.31 -1.23
CA THR A 109 -2.07 10.63 0.18
C THR A 109 -3.22 11.50 0.68
N GLU A 110 -3.72 11.21 1.86
CA GLU A 110 -4.70 12.07 2.52
C GLU A 110 -4.04 13.42 2.91
N GLY A 111 -4.78 14.51 2.78
CA GLY A 111 -4.25 15.86 3.02
C GLY A 111 -3.65 16.07 4.41
N GLU A 112 -4.25 15.43 5.42
CA GLU A 112 -3.80 15.54 6.80
C GLU A 112 -2.54 14.70 7.11
N ASN A 113 -2.14 13.79 6.22
CA ASN A 113 -0.96 12.95 6.42
C ASN A 113 0.32 13.65 5.94
N GLU A 114 0.70 14.72 6.66
CA GLU A 114 1.87 15.53 6.28
C GLU A 114 3.18 14.71 6.27
N GLY A 115 3.37 13.81 7.22
CA GLY A 115 4.58 12.97 7.26
C GLY A 115 4.75 12.09 6.01
N LEU A 116 3.65 11.56 5.45
CA LEU A 116 3.71 10.81 4.20
C LEU A 116 3.89 11.73 2.99
N ARG A 117 3.35 12.95 3.02
CA ARG A 117 3.55 13.97 1.98
C ARG A 117 5.03 14.37 1.93
N GLU A 118 5.62 14.72 3.08
CA GLU A 118 7.05 15.04 3.17
C GLU A 118 7.94 13.89 2.71
N TYR A 119 7.63 12.65 3.13
CA TYR A 119 8.34 11.46 2.66
C TYR A 119 8.37 11.39 1.13
N LYS A 120 7.24 11.62 0.46
CA LYS A 120 7.13 11.59 -1.00
C LYS A 120 7.84 12.78 -1.65
N ARG A 121 7.68 13.99 -1.11
CA ARG A 121 8.39 15.20 -1.57
C ARG A 121 9.91 15.04 -1.53
N GLY A 122 10.44 14.31 -0.56
CA GLY A 122 11.87 14.01 -0.45
C GLY A 122 12.48 13.29 -1.65
N TYR A 123 11.64 12.71 -2.53
CA TYR A 123 12.06 12.15 -3.82
C TYR A 123 11.87 13.11 -5.01
N GLY A 124 11.56 14.38 -4.76
CA GLY A 124 11.31 15.37 -5.81
C GLY A 124 9.94 15.24 -6.48
N SER A 125 8.96 14.57 -5.84
CA SER A 125 7.63 14.41 -6.40
C SER A 125 6.83 15.72 -6.36
N GLN A 126 6.00 15.92 -7.37
CA GLN A 126 5.00 17.00 -7.41
C GLN A 126 3.66 16.46 -6.93
N GLU A 127 2.90 17.31 -6.23
CA GLU A 127 1.57 16.98 -5.75
C GLU A 127 0.52 17.57 -6.69
N TYR A 128 -0.50 16.76 -6.96
CA TYR A 128 -1.66 17.16 -7.74
C TYR A 128 -2.94 16.85 -6.96
N PRO A 129 -3.92 17.75 -6.93
CA PRO A 129 -5.20 17.46 -6.29
C PRO A 129 -5.92 16.33 -7.03
N LEU A 130 -6.50 15.41 -6.27
CA LEU A 130 -7.30 14.32 -6.80
C LEU A 130 -8.73 14.51 -6.33
N HIS A 131 -9.62 14.84 -7.26
CA HIS A 131 -11.02 15.08 -6.98
C HIS A 131 -11.83 13.78 -7.10
N TYR A 132 -12.67 13.51 -6.11
CA TYR A 132 -13.60 12.39 -6.11
C TYR A 132 -15.02 12.89 -6.28
N TYR A 133 -15.74 12.28 -7.21
CA TYR A 133 -17.14 12.58 -7.46
C TYR A 133 -17.95 11.30 -7.28
N LYS A 134 -19.05 11.41 -6.55
CA LYS A 134 -20.03 10.35 -6.43
C LYS A 134 -21.30 10.78 -7.15
N TYR A 135 -21.78 9.94 -8.07
CA TYR A 135 -23.02 10.18 -8.77
C TYR A 135 -24.12 9.31 -8.17
N ASP A 136 -25.15 9.95 -7.61
CA ASP A 136 -26.37 9.29 -7.15
C ASP A 136 -27.28 9.03 -8.34
N ILE A 137 -27.33 7.78 -8.81
CA ILE A 137 -28.12 7.38 -9.98
C ILE A 137 -29.61 7.59 -9.75
N ALA A 138 -30.09 7.30 -8.53
CA ALA A 138 -31.52 7.43 -8.20
C ALA A 138 -32.01 8.88 -8.21
N ARG A 139 -31.13 9.81 -7.83
CA ARG A 139 -31.44 11.25 -7.77
C ARG A 139 -30.85 12.04 -8.92
N SER A 140 -30.17 11.39 -9.86
CA SER A 140 -29.52 11.96 -11.04
C SER A 140 -28.67 13.21 -10.72
N ARG A 141 -27.89 13.16 -9.63
CA ARG A 141 -27.06 14.30 -9.20
C ARG A 141 -25.68 13.86 -8.70
N VAL A 142 -24.70 14.74 -8.87
CA VAL A 142 -23.39 14.61 -8.24
C VAL A 142 -23.50 14.98 -6.76
N THR A 143 -22.97 14.12 -5.89
CA THR A 143 -22.84 14.40 -4.47
C THR A 143 -21.36 14.56 -4.14
N GLU A 144 -21.01 15.63 -3.42
CA GLU A 144 -19.68 15.76 -2.83
C GLU A 144 -19.62 14.85 -1.61
N GLU A 145 -18.71 13.91 -1.61
CA GLU A 145 -18.41 13.08 -0.45
C GLU A 145 -17.05 13.52 0.11
N SER A 146 -17.05 14.02 1.33
CA SER A 146 -15.80 14.17 2.07
C SER A 146 -15.25 12.78 2.35
N ALA A 147 -14.13 12.45 1.74
CA ALA A 147 -13.45 11.19 1.99
C ALA A 147 -12.94 11.19 3.43
N GLY A 148 -13.56 10.44 4.36
CA GLY A 148 -12.78 10.14 5.52
C GLY A 148 -13.36 9.97 6.91
N GLU A 149 -14.65 9.91 7.17
CA GLU A 149 -15.10 9.82 8.57
C GLU A 149 -15.38 8.42 9.15
N ALA A 150 -15.43 7.37 8.34
CA ALA A 150 -15.86 6.05 8.84
C ALA A 150 -14.78 5.27 9.65
N ALA A 151 -13.52 5.66 9.62
CA ALA A 151 -12.44 4.89 10.25
C ALA A 151 -12.07 5.35 11.68
N GLY A 152 -12.53 6.51 12.14
CA GLY A 152 -11.99 7.16 13.35
C GLY A 152 -12.25 6.43 14.67
N SER A 153 -13.48 6.01 14.95
CA SER A 153 -13.85 5.52 16.29
C SER A 153 -13.43 4.06 16.56
N LEU A 154 -13.42 3.21 15.55
CA LEU A 154 -13.05 1.79 15.70
C LEU A 154 -11.55 1.52 15.62
N SER A 155 -10.77 2.47 15.12
CA SER A 155 -9.33 2.30 14.89
C SER A 155 -8.56 1.94 16.16
N ARG A 156 -8.93 2.52 17.31
CA ARG A 156 -8.32 2.23 18.61
C ARG A 156 -8.51 0.76 19.02
N TYR A 157 -9.70 0.21 18.80
CA TYR A 157 -10.00 -1.18 19.11
C TYR A 157 -9.25 -2.14 18.19
N TYR A 158 -9.17 -1.83 16.89
CA TYR A 158 -8.44 -2.66 15.93
C TYR A 158 -6.94 -2.76 16.24
N ARG A 159 -6.31 -1.73 16.80
CA ARG A 159 -4.91 -1.78 17.24
C ARG A 159 -4.67 -2.80 18.35
N MET A 160 -5.67 -3.11 19.17
CA MET A 160 -5.57 -4.06 20.28
C MET A 160 -5.78 -5.51 19.81
N ILE A 161 -6.47 -5.73 18.70
CA ILE A 161 -6.81 -7.06 18.21
C ILE A 161 -5.54 -7.81 17.75
N PRO A 162 -5.32 -9.08 18.20
CA PRO A 162 -4.25 -9.91 17.67
C PRO A 162 -4.32 -10.10 16.15
N ILE A 163 -3.16 -10.17 15.50
CA ILE A 163 -3.08 -10.28 14.03
C ILE A 163 -3.90 -11.44 13.45
N PRO A 164 -3.92 -12.67 14.03
CA PRO A 164 -4.74 -13.76 13.52
C PRO A 164 -6.23 -13.40 13.45
N ILE A 165 -6.77 -12.79 14.51
CA ILE A 165 -8.17 -12.36 14.56
C ILE A 165 -8.42 -11.22 13.57
N SER A 166 -7.53 -10.23 13.52
CA SER A 166 -7.62 -9.11 12.56
C SER A 166 -7.64 -9.59 11.10
N ARG A 167 -6.95 -10.68 10.76
CA ARG A 167 -6.99 -11.32 9.43
C ARG A 167 -8.36 -11.91 9.12
N VAL A 168 -9.00 -12.57 10.09
CA VAL A 168 -10.37 -13.10 9.93
C VAL A 168 -11.35 -11.96 9.69
N VAL A 169 -11.29 -10.92 10.55
CA VAL A 169 -12.12 -9.71 10.39
C VAL A 169 -11.90 -9.09 9.01
N GLY A 170 -10.66 -8.93 8.58
CA GLY A 170 -10.34 -8.41 7.24
C GLY A 170 -10.97 -9.26 6.13
N THR A 171 -10.94 -10.59 6.27
CA THR A 171 -11.54 -11.49 5.27
C THR A 171 -13.06 -11.31 5.17
N LEU A 172 -13.75 -11.03 6.28
CA LEU A 172 -15.19 -10.80 6.30
C LEU A 172 -15.54 -9.42 5.76
N VAL A 173 -14.88 -8.38 6.25
CA VAL A 173 -15.15 -6.97 5.87
C VAL A 173 -14.89 -6.73 4.38
N TYR A 174 -13.76 -7.20 3.84
CA TYR A 174 -13.41 -6.99 2.43
C TYR A 174 -14.22 -7.83 1.43
N ARG A 175 -15.17 -8.65 1.88
CA ARG A 175 -16.18 -9.26 0.99
C ARG A 175 -17.21 -8.24 0.49
N HIS A 176 -17.42 -7.18 1.25
CA HIS A 176 -18.49 -6.19 1.04
C HIS A 176 -17.94 -4.82 0.60
N ILE A 177 -16.60 -4.68 0.53
CA ILE A 177 -15.91 -3.49 0.04
C ILE A 177 -15.28 -3.89 -1.30
N GLY A 178 -16.05 -3.78 -2.37
CA GLY A 178 -15.63 -4.03 -3.75
C GLY A 178 -15.81 -2.82 -4.61
#